data_e0ee4a3befa7e9c50c2b3f005b7e90f9
#
_entry.id   e0ee4a3befa7e9c50c2b3f005b7e90f9
#
_cell.length_a   1.000
_cell.length_b   1.000
_cell.length_c   1.000
_cell.angle_alpha   90.00
_cell.angle_beta   90.00
_cell.angle_gamma   90.00
#
_symmetry.space_group_name_H-M   'P 1'
#
loop_
_entity.id
_entity.type
_entity.pdbx_description
1 polymer ?
#
loop_
_entity_poly.entity_id
_entity_poly.type
_entity_poly.pdbx_seq_one_letter_code
_entity_poly.pdbx_strand_id
1 'polypeptide(L)'
;MRLIGFCVEKSYWLLVYEYMSNGSLDRWVFDKNLGILLDWQCRMKIVLDIARGLTYLHEECRQKIVHLDIKLQNILLDENFNAKVSDFGLSKLVDRDQSQVVTIIRGTLGYMAPEWLSPVITENVEI
;
A
#
# COMPACT_ATOMS: atom_id res chain seq x y z
N MET A 1 4.64 6.04 2.63
CA MET A 1 5.74 5.89 3.63
C MET A 1 7.00 6.57 3.11
N ARG A 2 7.71 7.31 3.98
CA ARG A 2 8.88 8.10 3.58
C ARG A 2 10.15 7.25 3.68
N LEU A 3 10.88 7.12 2.59
CA LEU A 3 12.23 6.57 2.58
C LEU A 3 13.20 7.64 3.11
N ILE A 4 13.93 7.32 4.17
CA ILE A 4 14.93 8.20 4.79
C ILE A 4 16.30 8.00 4.14
N GLY A 5 16.64 6.75 3.81
CA GLY A 5 17.93 6.42 3.20
C GLY A 5 18.05 4.96 2.85
N PHE A 6 19.21 4.61 2.34
CA PHE A 6 19.57 3.23 2.04
C PHE A 6 21.04 2.98 2.34
N CYS A 7 21.38 1.72 2.56
CA CYS A 7 22.77 1.28 2.71
C CYS A 7 22.99 0.05 1.84
N VAL A 8 24.09 0.08 1.10
CA VAL A 8 24.55 -1.06 0.30
C VAL A 8 25.97 -1.39 0.77
N GLU A 9 26.12 -2.51 1.45
CA GLU A 9 27.42 -3.00 1.92
C GLU A 9 27.55 -4.49 1.65
N LYS A 10 28.56 -4.84 0.84
CA LYS A 10 28.84 -6.24 0.44
C LYS A 10 27.58 -6.95 -0.08
N SER A 11 27.00 -7.87 0.72
CA SER A 11 25.82 -8.65 0.40
C SER A 11 24.52 -8.11 1.06
N TYR A 12 24.61 -7.01 1.79
CA TYR A 12 23.47 -6.43 2.51
C TYR A 12 22.95 -5.18 1.79
N TRP A 13 21.63 -5.19 1.57
CA TRP A 13 20.90 -4.07 1.00
C TRP A 13 19.83 -3.66 2.00
N LEU A 14 19.98 -2.50 2.61
CA LEU A 14 19.10 -2.00 3.65
C LEU A 14 18.38 -0.76 3.16
N LEU A 15 17.09 -0.72 3.39
CA LEU A 15 16.27 0.47 3.21
C LEU A 15 15.84 0.99 4.58
N VAL A 16 15.99 2.28 4.81
CA VAL A 16 15.64 2.94 6.06
C VAL A 16 14.43 3.82 5.82
N TYR A 17 13.34 3.51 6.51
CA TYR A 17 12.10 4.24 6.43
C TYR A 17 11.77 4.96 7.74
N GLU A 18 10.86 5.93 7.68
CA GLU A 18 10.27 6.51 8.87
C GLU A 18 9.62 5.43 9.74
N TYR A 19 9.75 5.59 11.06
CA TYR A 19 9.19 4.63 12.00
C TYR A 19 7.68 4.83 12.16
N MET A 20 6.93 3.75 12.05
CA MET A 20 5.47 3.73 12.17
C MET A 20 5.10 3.04 13.48
N SER A 21 4.92 3.83 14.54
CA SER A 21 4.86 3.36 15.95
C SER A 21 3.66 2.46 16.24
N ASN A 22 2.54 2.64 15.54
CA ASN A 22 1.34 1.82 15.72
C ASN A 22 1.31 0.58 14.81
N GLY A 23 2.40 0.32 14.04
CA GLY A 23 2.55 -0.89 13.24
C GLY A 23 1.52 -0.98 12.11
N SER A 24 1.15 -2.20 11.74
CA SER A 24 0.26 -2.49 10.62
C SER A 24 -1.22 -2.55 11.03
N LEU A 25 -2.09 -2.16 10.10
CA LEU A 25 -3.54 -2.05 10.33
C LEU A 25 -4.21 -3.39 10.66
N ASP A 26 -3.69 -4.51 10.12
CA ASP A 26 -4.23 -5.84 10.40
C ASP A 26 -4.26 -6.17 11.90
N ARG A 27 -3.25 -5.73 12.65
CA ARG A 27 -3.19 -5.91 14.12
C ARG A 27 -4.37 -5.25 14.82
N TRP A 28 -4.81 -4.08 14.33
CA TRP A 28 -5.91 -3.31 14.92
C TRP A 28 -7.28 -3.86 14.49
N VAL A 29 -7.37 -4.47 13.31
CA VAL A 29 -8.63 -5.00 12.78
C VAL A 29 -8.93 -6.38 13.36
N PHE A 30 -7.91 -7.25 13.50
CA PHE A 30 -8.11 -8.64 13.91
C PHE A 30 -7.94 -8.89 15.41
N ASP A 31 -7.26 -8.02 16.13
CA ASP A 31 -7.19 -8.10 17.59
C ASP A 31 -8.46 -7.50 18.21
N LYS A 32 -9.23 -8.36 18.91
CA LYS A 32 -10.49 -7.96 19.55
C LYS A 32 -10.31 -6.87 20.60
N ASN A 33 -9.16 -6.80 21.26
CA ASN A 33 -8.89 -5.81 22.29
C ASN A 33 -8.48 -4.47 21.68
N LEU A 34 -7.67 -4.50 20.61
CA LEU A 34 -7.20 -3.30 19.93
C LEU A 34 -8.26 -2.71 18.99
N GLY A 35 -9.09 -3.55 18.36
CA GLY A 35 -10.13 -3.10 17.44
C GLY A 35 -11.19 -2.18 18.08
N ILE A 36 -11.40 -2.28 19.39
CA ILE A 36 -12.29 -1.40 20.16
C ILE A 36 -11.74 0.02 20.25
N LEU A 37 -10.41 0.20 20.17
CA LEU A 37 -9.75 1.50 20.25
C LEU A 37 -9.85 2.30 18.95
N LEU A 38 -10.18 1.66 17.83
CA LEU A 38 -10.44 2.33 16.56
C LEU A 38 -11.90 2.73 16.47
N ASP A 39 -12.23 3.92 16.91
CA ASP A 39 -13.55 4.51 16.74
C ASP A 39 -13.88 4.75 15.25
N TRP A 40 -15.13 5.10 14.97
CA TRP A 40 -15.58 5.32 13.60
C TRP A 40 -14.81 6.46 12.91
N GLN A 41 -14.49 7.51 13.61
CA GLN A 41 -13.79 8.67 13.03
C GLN A 41 -12.34 8.28 12.65
N CYS A 42 -11.68 7.53 13.52
CA CYS A 42 -10.34 7.00 13.21
C CYS A 42 -10.35 6.06 12.01
N ARG A 43 -11.34 5.16 11.93
CA ARG A 43 -11.50 4.26 10.78
C ARG A 43 -11.71 5.03 9.47
N MET A 44 -12.58 6.02 9.47
CA MET A 44 -12.82 6.88 8.30
C MET A 44 -11.57 7.66 7.89
N LYS A 45 -10.82 8.17 8.86
CA LYS A 45 -9.53 8.85 8.60
C LYS A 45 -8.55 7.91 7.91
N ILE A 46 -8.38 6.69 8.42
CA ILE A 46 -7.50 5.67 7.83
C ILE A 46 -7.89 5.38 6.37
N VAL A 47 -9.19 5.18 6.10
CA VAL A 47 -9.69 4.93 4.73
C VAL A 47 -9.37 6.11 3.82
N LEU A 48 -9.59 7.35 4.28
CA LEU A 48 -9.28 8.55 3.49
C LEU A 48 -7.77 8.71 3.24
N ASP A 49 -6.93 8.40 4.21
CA ASP A 49 -5.49 8.46 4.06
C ASP A 49 -4.99 7.45 3.01
N ILE A 50 -5.56 6.22 3.01
CA ILE A 50 -5.25 5.20 2.01
C ILE A 50 -5.69 5.67 0.62
N ALA A 51 -6.94 6.16 0.49
CA ALA A 51 -7.48 6.65 -0.78
C ALA A 51 -6.62 7.79 -1.36
N ARG A 52 -6.21 8.76 -0.52
CA ARG A 52 -5.30 9.84 -0.93
C ARG A 52 -3.93 9.31 -1.37
N GLY A 53 -3.41 8.31 -0.64
CA GLY A 53 -2.15 7.66 -1.00
C GLY A 53 -2.22 7.01 -2.39
N LEU A 54 -3.31 6.28 -2.70
CA LEU A 54 -3.52 5.66 -4.01
C LEU A 54 -3.71 6.72 -5.11
N THR A 55 -4.51 7.76 -4.86
CA THR A 55 -4.67 8.88 -5.80
C THR A 55 -3.31 9.50 -6.14
N TYR A 56 -2.47 9.74 -5.13
CA TYR A 56 -1.13 10.26 -5.36
C TYR A 56 -0.29 9.33 -6.26
N LEU A 57 -0.31 8.02 -6.02
CA LEU A 57 0.43 7.04 -6.81
C LEU A 57 -0.06 6.96 -8.26
N HIS A 58 -1.38 7.03 -8.47
CA HIS A 58 -1.98 6.87 -9.79
C HIS A 58 -1.99 8.16 -10.60
N GLU A 59 -2.18 9.33 -9.96
CA GLU A 59 -2.47 10.57 -10.67
C GLU A 59 -1.37 11.63 -10.54
N GLU A 60 -0.69 11.73 -9.40
CA GLU A 60 0.25 12.82 -9.14
C GLU A 60 1.71 12.46 -9.44
N CYS A 61 2.09 11.18 -9.36
CA CYS A 61 3.43 10.73 -9.71
C CYS A 61 3.72 10.94 -11.20
N ARG A 62 4.99 11.19 -11.55
CA ARG A 62 5.43 11.38 -12.94
C ARG A 62 5.04 10.19 -13.83
N GLN A 63 5.21 8.97 -13.34
CA GLN A 63 4.66 7.74 -13.91
C GLN A 63 3.65 7.19 -12.92
N LYS A 64 2.58 6.59 -13.40
CA LYS A 64 1.63 5.87 -12.53
C LYS A 64 2.37 4.75 -11.80
N ILE A 65 2.10 4.63 -10.52
CA ILE A 65 2.61 3.53 -9.70
C ILE A 65 1.43 2.66 -9.32
N VAL A 66 1.33 1.48 -9.90
CA VAL A 66 0.35 0.46 -9.48
C VAL A 66 1.02 -0.43 -8.44
N HIS A 67 0.48 -0.46 -7.24
CA HIS A 67 1.11 -1.07 -6.07
C HIS A 67 1.11 -2.60 -6.12
N LEU A 68 0.00 -3.20 -6.55
CA LEU A 68 -0.22 -4.64 -6.77
C LEU A 68 -0.22 -5.53 -5.51
N ASP A 69 -0.13 -4.95 -4.31
CA ASP A 69 -0.20 -5.71 -3.05
C ASP A 69 -0.84 -4.88 -1.92
N ILE A 70 -1.97 -4.23 -2.23
CA ILE A 70 -2.74 -3.50 -1.21
C ILE A 70 -3.41 -4.51 -0.29
N LYS A 71 -3.04 -4.48 0.98
CA LYS A 71 -3.57 -5.33 2.05
C LYS A 71 -3.34 -4.69 3.42
N LEU A 72 -4.08 -5.13 4.43
CA LEU A 72 -4.01 -4.53 5.78
C LEU A 72 -2.60 -4.57 6.38
N GLN A 73 -1.81 -5.59 6.08
CA GLN A 73 -0.43 -5.74 6.54
C GLN A 73 0.51 -4.67 5.96
N ASN A 74 0.17 -4.15 4.77
CA ASN A 74 0.95 -3.14 4.07
C ASN A 74 0.45 -1.71 4.33
N ILE A 75 -0.55 -1.54 5.19
CA ILE A 75 -1.00 -0.24 5.70
C ILE A 75 -0.40 -0.04 7.08
N LEU A 76 0.52 0.91 7.21
CA LEU A 76 1.17 1.22 8.47
C LEU A 76 0.60 2.49 9.10
N LEU A 77 0.56 2.53 10.42
CA LEU A 77 0.00 3.62 11.21
C LEU A 77 1.08 4.32 12.02
N ASP A 78 1.15 5.63 11.92
CA ASP A 78 2.01 6.45 12.76
C ASP A 78 1.41 6.67 14.17
N GLU A 79 2.08 7.43 15.01
CA GLU A 79 1.66 7.75 16.38
C GLU A 79 0.28 8.43 16.49
N ASN A 80 -0.16 9.11 15.43
CA ASN A 80 -1.43 9.81 15.33
C ASN A 80 -2.49 9.03 14.52
N PHE A 81 -2.26 7.75 14.26
CA PHE A 81 -3.10 6.92 13.39
C PHE A 81 -3.26 7.46 11.97
N ASN A 82 -2.27 8.20 11.45
CA ASN A 82 -2.21 8.47 10.02
C ASN A 82 -1.77 7.21 9.30
N ALA A 83 -2.52 6.82 8.27
CA ALA A 83 -2.22 5.62 7.51
C ALA A 83 -1.30 5.91 6.32
N LYS A 84 -0.33 5.03 6.10
CA LYS A 84 0.58 5.11 4.95
C LYS A 84 0.74 3.74 4.30
N VAL A 85 0.65 3.71 2.98
CA VAL A 85 0.91 2.51 2.18
C VAL A 85 2.40 2.21 2.21
N SER A 86 2.74 0.94 2.37
CA SER A 86 4.11 0.42 2.46
C SER A 86 4.29 -0.81 1.57
N ASP A 87 5.53 -1.29 1.46
CA ASP A 87 5.92 -2.49 0.70
C ASP A 87 5.62 -2.40 -0.81
N PHE A 88 6.42 -1.62 -1.50
CA PHE A 88 6.37 -1.45 -2.96
C PHE A 88 7.10 -2.56 -3.73
N GLY A 89 7.36 -3.70 -3.12
CA GLY A 89 8.12 -4.81 -3.71
C GLY A 89 7.49 -5.42 -4.97
N LEU A 90 6.17 -5.34 -5.11
CA LEU A 90 5.44 -5.82 -6.29
C LEU A 90 5.03 -4.70 -7.26
N SER A 91 5.26 -3.44 -6.89
CA SER A 91 4.80 -2.28 -7.65
C SER A 91 5.33 -2.23 -9.07
N LYS A 92 4.53 -1.65 -9.95
CA LYS A 92 4.91 -1.37 -11.34
C LYS A 92 4.74 0.09 -11.69
N LEU A 93 5.72 0.60 -12.45
CA LEU A 93 5.63 1.89 -13.11
C LEU A 93 4.91 1.71 -14.44
N VAL A 94 3.94 2.57 -14.70
CA VAL A 94 3.14 2.56 -15.92
C VAL A 94 3.18 3.95 -16.53
N ASP A 95 3.43 4.02 -17.83
CA ASP A 95 3.38 5.29 -18.53
C ASP A 95 1.95 5.85 -18.53
N ARG A 96 1.80 7.16 -18.42
CA ARG A 96 0.49 7.81 -18.31
C ARG A 96 -0.44 7.57 -19.52
N ASP A 97 0.15 7.31 -20.67
CA ASP A 97 -0.60 7.02 -21.89
C ASP A 97 -1.07 5.56 -21.97
N GLN A 98 -0.64 4.72 -21.01
CA GLN A 98 -1.05 3.32 -20.91
C GLN A 98 -2.11 3.18 -19.81
N SER A 99 -3.29 2.72 -20.19
CA SER A 99 -4.38 2.39 -19.27
C SER A 99 -4.34 0.95 -18.76
N GLN A 100 -3.44 0.13 -19.30
CA GLN A 100 -3.39 -1.30 -19.02
C GLN A 100 -1.97 -1.75 -18.70
N VAL A 101 -1.85 -2.65 -17.74
CA VAL A 101 -0.60 -3.30 -17.36
C VAL A 101 -0.71 -4.78 -17.66
N VAL A 102 0.13 -5.26 -18.56
CA VAL A 102 0.29 -6.71 -18.75
C VAL A 102 1.25 -7.21 -17.68
N THR A 103 0.77 -8.07 -16.80
CA THR A 103 1.60 -8.64 -15.72
C THR A 103 1.25 -10.10 -15.48
N ILE A 104 2.25 -10.84 -14.99
CA ILE A 104 2.00 -12.15 -14.39
C ILE A 104 1.17 -11.91 -13.12
N ILE A 105 0.18 -12.75 -12.87
CA ILE A 105 -0.64 -12.71 -11.66
C ILE A 105 0.27 -12.65 -10.43
N ARG A 106 0.21 -11.52 -9.72
CA ARG A 106 0.96 -11.27 -8.47
C ARG A 106 0.03 -10.62 -7.48
N GLY A 107 0.26 -10.85 -6.21
CA GLY A 107 -0.55 -10.30 -5.14
C GLY A 107 -0.77 -11.32 -4.02
N THR A 108 -1.46 -10.91 -2.99
CA THR A 108 -1.78 -11.77 -1.85
C THR A 108 -3.17 -12.39 -2.03
N LEU A 109 -3.26 -13.71 -1.98
CA LEU A 109 -4.54 -14.43 -2.03
C LEU A 109 -5.51 -13.89 -0.97
N GLY A 110 -6.76 -13.67 -1.38
CA GLY A 110 -7.80 -13.08 -0.52
C GLY A 110 -7.91 -11.56 -0.61
N TYR A 111 -6.92 -10.88 -1.22
CA TYR A 111 -6.92 -9.44 -1.47
C TYR A 111 -6.94 -9.08 -2.95
N MET A 112 -6.89 -10.07 -3.82
CA MET A 112 -6.86 -9.86 -5.26
C MET A 112 -8.27 -9.53 -5.77
N ALA A 113 -8.39 -8.51 -6.60
CA ALA A 113 -9.63 -8.18 -7.29
C ALA A 113 -9.98 -9.27 -8.33
N PRO A 114 -11.27 -9.48 -8.64
CA PRO A 114 -11.71 -10.47 -9.63
C PRO A 114 -11.06 -10.27 -11.01
N GLU A 115 -10.71 -9.06 -11.37
CA GLU A 115 -10.06 -8.67 -12.63
C GLU A 115 -8.69 -9.32 -12.83
N TRP A 116 -8.06 -9.77 -11.74
CA TRP A 116 -6.81 -10.53 -11.78
C TRP A 116 -6.88 -11.88 -12.50
N LEU A 117 -8.09 -12.36 -12.79
CA LEU A 117 -8.28 -13.52 -13.65
C LEU A 117 -7.99 -13.22 -15.13
N SER A 118 -7.85 -11.93 -15.48
CA SER A 118 -7.42 -11.45 -16.79
C SER A 118 -5.90 -11.17 -16.80
N PRO A 119 -5.17 -11.46 -17.88
CA PRO A 119 -3.75 -11.11 -17.99
C PRO A 119 -3.51 -9.59 -18.13
N VAL A 120 -4.58 -8.82 -18.31
CA VAL A 120 -4.54 -7.36 -18.49
C VAL A 120 -5.25 -6.73 -17.30
N ILE A 121 -4.53 -5.92 -16.54
CA ILE A 121 -5.06 -5.22 -15.37
C ILE A 121 -4.92 -3.72 -15.55
N THR A 122 -5.78 -2.97 -14.86
CA THR A 122 -5.75 -1.51 -14.77
C THR A 122 -5.52 -1.09 -13.32
N GLU A 123 -5.32 0.21 -13.07
CA GLU A 123 -5.25 0.76 -11.71
C GLU A 123 -6.52 0.48 -10.87
N ASN A 124 -7.64 0.20 -11.49
CA ASN A 124 -8.91 -0.10 -10.81
C ASN A 124 -8.86 -1.35 -9.92
N VAL A 125 -7.86 -2.21 -10.09
CA VAL A 125 -7.66 -3.39 -9.21
C VAL A 125 -7.27 -3.04 -7.78
N GLU A 126 -6.93 -1.76 -7.51
CA GLU A 126 -6.51 -1.26 -6.20
C GLU A 126 -7.57 -0.39 -5.50
N ILE A 127 -8.75 -0.23 -6.10
CA ILE A 127 -9.84 0.62 -5.60
C ILE A 127 -10.90 -0.19 -4.85
#